data_93e9cda74b7451f1597e6a2d6c8f6710
#
_entry.id   93e9cda74b7451f1597e6a2d6c8f6710
#
_cell.length_a   1.000
_cell.length_b   1.000
_cell.length_c   1.000
_cell.angle_alpha   90.00
_cell.angle_beta   90.00
_cell.angle_gamma   90.00
#
_symmetry.space_group_name_H-M   'P 1'
#
loop_
_entity.id
_entity.type
_entity.pdbx_description
1 polymer ?
#
loop_
_entity_poly.entity_id
_entity_poly.type
_entity_poly.pdbx_seq_one_letter_code
_entity_poly.pdbx_strand_id
1 'polypeptide(L)'
;MGMHLLAVAGVLLLSWLATPATAQIVIGQTASFTGPVAAGVKEAAEGAKWYLDAVNAGGGIRGQRIQLVSVDDRFDPRLAAENAAQLAQRPELLALFLSRSTPATEAMLPVLDKYALPLVAPSTGANVFHVPVNRWVFNVRATYQREAEKAVVHLATTGLQRIVVVYADDSFGKDGLTGADKGFAKAGFQAHRLIKADRSKPDYADIVQRIVQAQAQAVLWIGSGNAVADGVKLLRKSGSVAQVVTLSNNASNGFITALGEAATGVIVAQVFPSERSLTHPFIKEATALANAHGQKTLSPSHVEGIAAAKVLVEGLRRAGAKPTRASLTAALDGLQGFDLGGGLVVSYSPADHTGLDFADLSIIDAKGRFKR
;
A
#
# COMPACT_ATOMS: atom_id res chain seq x y z
N MET A 1 -73.09 -46.14 -29.70
CA MET A 1 -71.82 -46.53 -29.06
C MET A 1 -70.83 -45.42 -29.38
N GLY A 2 -70.61 -44.45 -28.51
CA GLY A 2 -69.67 -43.32 -28.71
C GLY A 2 -68.77 -43.28 -27.52
N MET A 3 -67.47 -43.40 -27.79
CA MET A 3 -66.40 -43.37 -26.81
C MET A 3 -65.86 -41.91 -26.71
N HIS A 4 -66.02 -41.25 -25.55
CA HIS A 4 -65.42 -39.96 -25.27
C HIS A 4 -63.99 -40.15 -24.82
N LEU A 5 -63.01 -39.60 -25.56
CA LEU A 5 -61.62 -39.45 -25.14
C LEU A 5 -61.51 -38.12 -24.39
N LEU A 6 -61.19 -38.18 -23.11
CA LEU A 6 -60.76 -37.03 -22.27
C LEU A 6 -59.26 -36.82 -22.48
N ALA A 7 -58.87 -35.69 -23.08
CA ALA A 7 -57.49 -35.23 -23.14
C ALA A 7 -57.15 -34.44 -21.86
N VAL A 8 -56.25 -34.98 -21.01
CA VAL A 8 -55.68 -34.29 -19.87
C VAL A 8 -54.47 -33.48 -20.33
N ALA A 9 -54.63 -32.15 -20.37
CA ALA A 9 -53.54 -31.23 -20.64
C ALA A 9 -52.76 -30.97 -19.34
N GLY A 10 -51.57 -31.60 -19.24
CA GLY A 10 -50.59 -31.35 -18.16
C GLY A 10 -49.88 -30.00 -18.38
N VAL A 11 -50.20 -29.00 -17.59
CA VAL A 11 -49.48 -27.73 -17.54
C VAL A 11 -48.20 -27.94 -16.71
N LEU A 12 -47.06 -28.07 -17.36
CA LEU A 12 -45.74 -28.05 -16.77
C LEU A 12 -45.41 -26.59 -16.37
N LEU A 13 -45.60 -26.24 -15.11
CA LEU A 13 -45.08 -25.03 -14.49
C LEU A 13 -43.54 -25.15 -14.37
N LEU A 14 -42.78 -24.66 -15.37
CA LEU A 14 -41.37 -24.36 -15.21
C LEU A 14 -41.24 -23.18 -14.23
N SER A 15 -41.06 -23.47 -12.95
CA SER A 15 -40.59 -22.51 -11.98
C SER A 15 -39.13 -22.14 -12.34
N TRP A 16 -38.99 -21.01 -13.01
CA TRP A 16 -37.67 -20.35 -13.13
C TRP A 16 -37.19 -20.01 -11.72
N LEU A 17 -36.28 -20.79 -11.20
CA LEU A 17 -35.47 -20.43 -10.03
C LEU A 17 -34.60 -19.26 -10.48
N ALA A 18 -35.12 -18.05 -10.40
CA ALA A 18 -34.34 -16.83 -10.45
C ALA A 18 -33.41 -16.91 -9.25
N THR A 19 -32.14 -17.30 -9.48
CA THR A 19 -31.09 -17.13 -8.48
C THR A 19 -31.12 -15.65 -8.08
N PRO A 20 -31.36 -15.32 -6.81
CA PRO A 20 -31.33 -13.91 -6.39
C PRO A 20 -29.98 -13.35 -6.78
N ALA A 21 -29.97 -12.28 -7.57
CA ALA A 21 -28.75 -11.53 -7.83
C ALA A 21 -28.20 -11.14 -6.47
N THR A 22 -27.14 -11.82 -6.02
CA THR A 22 -26.52 -11.52 -4.73
C THR A 22 -26.02 -10.08 -4.82
N ALA A 23 -26.60 -9.22 -3.99
CA ALA A 23 -26.16 -7.82 -3.90
C ALA A 23 -24.65 -7.79 -3.72
N GLN A 24 -23.98 -6.98 -4.50
CA GLN A 24 -22.50 -6.86 -4.46
C GLN A 24 -22.11 -5.57 -3.73
N ILE A 25 -21.06 -5.68 -2.94
CA ILE A 25 -20.35 -4.53 -2.35
C ILE A 25 -19.26 -4.14 -3.34
N VAL A 26 -19.40 -2.99 -4.00
CA VAL A 26 -18.44 -2.52 -5.02
C VAL A 26 -17.45 -1.55 -4.41
N ILE A 27 -16.17 -1.87 -4.55
CA ILE A 27 -15.02 -1.07 -4.08
C ILE A 27 -14.18 -0.72 -5.30
N GLY A 28 -13.74 0.54 -5.40
CA GLY A 28 -12.91 1.03 -6.50
C GLY A 28 -11.44 1.09 -6.09
N GLN A 29 -10.57 0.86 -7.04
CA GLN A 29 -9.13 1.08 -6.88
C GLN A 29 -8.59 1.80 -8.11
N THR A 30 -7.84 2.90 -7.90
CA THR A 30 -6.94 3.45 -8.90
C THR A 30 -5.53 3.40 -8.33
N ALA A 31 -4.63 2.75 -9.05
CA ALA A 31 -3.24 2.56 -8.65
C ALA A 31 -2.38 2.27 -9.88
N SER A 32 -1.07 2.41 -9.75
CA SER A 32 -0.12 2.31 -10.86
C SER A 32 0.23 0.85 -11.18
N PHE A 33 -0.66 0.14 -11.86
CA PHE A 33 -0.45 -1.24 -12.31
C PHE A 33 0.57 -1.36 -13.44
N THR A 34 0.91 -0.24 -14.08
CA THR A 34 2.03 -0.10 -15.02
C THR A 34 2.97 1.02 -14.56
N GLY A 35 4.18 1.09 -15.16
CA GLY A 35 5.18 2.10 -14.79
C GLY A 35 6.14 1.66 -13.67
N PRO A 36 6.88 2.63 -13.09
CA PRO A 36 8.07 2.33 -12.27
C PRO A 36 7.80 1.65 -10.92
N VAL A 37 6.55 1.67 -10.44
CA VAL A 37 6.15 1.10 -9.15
C VAL A 37 5.25 -0.12 -9.29
N ALA A 38 4.98 -0.57 -10.52
CA ALA A 38 3.97 -1.58 -10.84
C ALA A 38 4.15 -2.89 -10.07
N ALA A 39 5.37 -3.35 -9.85
CA ALA A 39 5.63 -4.61 -9.16
C ALA A 39 5.06 -4.59 -7.72
N GLY A 40 5.41 -3.58 -6.92
CA GLY A 40 4.89 -3.45 -5.56
C GLY A 40 3.38 -3.21 -5.50
N VAL A 41 2.81 -2.48 -6.49
CA VAL A 41 1.36 -2.29 -6.61
C VAL A 41 0.64 -3.61 -6.84
N LYS A 42 1.14 -4.43 -7.76
CA LYS A 42 0.57 -5.75 -8.05
C LYS A 42 0.63 -6.66 -6.84
N GLU A 43 1.79 -6.74 -6.17
CA GLU A 43 1.94 -7.53 -4.94
C GLU A 43 0.95 -7.08 -3.84
N ALA A 44 0.79 -5.77 -3.60
CA ALA A 44 -0.16 -5.28 -2.62
C ALA A 44 -1.62 -5.58 -3.02
N ALA A 45 -1.98 -5.40 -4.29
CA ALA A 45 -3.30 -5.74 -4.80
C ALA A 45 -3.59 -7.24 -4.72
N GLU A 46 -2.60 -8.10 -5.01
CA GLU A 46 -2.69 -9.55 -4.85
C GLU A 46 -2.95 -9.94 -3.39
N GLY A 47 -2.16 -9.41 -2.45
CA GLY A 47 -2.36 -9.66 -1.02
C GLY A 47 -3.76 -9.24 -0.55
N ALA A 48 -4.23 -8.07 -0.97
CA ALA A 48 -5.59 -7.62 -0.68
C ALA A 48 -6.64 -8.57 -1.27
N LYS A 49 -6.44 -8.98 -2.52
CA LYS A 49 -7.35 -9.90 -3.20
C LYS A 49 -7.44 -11.26 -2.50
N TRP A 50 -6.35 -11.82 -2.01
CA TRP A 50 -6.36 -13.09 -1.29
C TRP A 50 -7.28 -13.04 -0.05
N TYR A 51 -7.21 -11.94 0.70
CA TYR A 51 -8.09 -11.76 1.86
C TYR A 51 -9.55 -11.56 1.44
N LEU A 52 -9.82 -10.74 0.43
CA LEU A 52 -11.17 -10.51 -0.10
C LEU A 52 -11.78 -11.80 -0.67
N ASP A 53 -10.99 -12.60 -1.37
CA ASP A 53 -11.44 -13.90 -1.90
C ASP A 53 -11.77 -14.88 -0.78
N ALA A 54 -10.98 -14.93 0.29
CA ALA A 54 -11.28 -15.74 1.47
C ALA A 54 -12.59 -15.31 2.16
N VAL A 55 -12.81 -14.00 2.30
CA VAL A 55 -14.08 -13.46 2.82
C VAL A 55 -15.25 -13.85 1.91
N ASN A 56 -15.08 -13.72 0.59
CA ASN A 56 -16.11 -14.07 -0.39
C ASN A 56 -16.41 -15.58 -0.41
N ALA A 57 -15.40 -16.42 -0.24
CA ALA A 57 -15.56 -17.87 -0.14
C ALA A 57 -16.30 -18.27 1.16
N GLY A 58 -16.13 -17.51 2.24
CA GLY A 58 -16.87 -17.65 3.49
C GLY A 58 -18.29 -17.08 3.47
N GLY A 59 -18.84 -16.73 2.28
CA GLY A 59 -20.20 -16.19 2.14
C GLY A 59 -20.27 -14.67 2.07
N GLY A 60 -19.15 -13.96 2.00
CA GLY A 60 -19.09 -12.51 1.91
C GLY A 60 -19.44 -11.80 3.21
N ILE A 61 -19.91 -10.57 3.11
CA ILE A 61 -20.41 -9.79 4.24
C ILE A 61 -21.92 -9.85 4.24
N ARG A 62 -22.50 -10.57 5.20
CA ARG A 62 -23.97 -10.77 5.29
C ARG A 62 -24.59 -11.29 3.98
N GLY A 63 -23.91 -12.22 3.30
CA GLY A 63 -24.34 -12.78 2.02
C GLY A 63 -23.99 -11.95 0.79
N GLN A 64 -23.37 -10.78 0.94
CA GLN A 64 -22.95 -9.91 -0.15
C GLN A 64 -21.47 -10.12 -0.48
N ARG A 65 -21.15 -10.37 -1.75
CA ARG A 65 -19.76 -10.53 -2.20
C ARG A 65 -19.11 -9.15 -2.41
N ILE A 66 -17.83 -9.05 -2.06
CA ILE A 66 -17.05 -7.85 -2.32
C ILE A 66 -16.44 -7.97 -3.72
N GLN A 67 -16.67 -6.94 -4.54
CA GLN A 67 -16.07 -6.77 -5.86
C GLN A 67 -15.08 -5.61 -5.83
N LEU A 68 -13.82 -5.87 -6.16
CA LEU A 68 -12.80 -4.83 -6.35
C LEU A 68 -12.68 -4.50 -7.84
N VAL A 69 -12.94 -3.24 -8.20
CA VAL A 69 -12.80 -2.70 -9.56
C VAL A 69 -11.51 -1.89 -9.61
N SER A 70 -10.48 -2.42 -10.25
CA SER A 70 -9.16 -1.78 -10.33
C SER A 70 -8.95 -1.12 -11.70
N VAL A 71 -8.40 0.10 -11.69
CA VAL A 71 -8.07 0.90 -12.88
C VAL A 71 -6.62 1.36 -12.76
N ASP A 72 -5.87 1.28 -13.86
CA ASP A 72 -4.47 1.71 -13.92
C ASP A 72 -4.36 3.23 -14.08
N ASP A 73 -3.63 3.89 -13.20
CA ASP A 73 -3.31 5.31 -13.29
C ASP A 73 -1.93 5.60 -13.93
N ARG A 74 -1.19 4.58 -14.30
CA ARG A 74 0.12 4.65 -14.97
C ARG A 74 1.14 5.55 -14.26
N PHE A 75 0.99 5.71 -12.94
CA PHE A 75 1.81 6.61 -12.12
C PHE A 75 1.63 8.11 -12.46
N ASP A 76 0.53 8.47 -13.11
CA ASP A 76 0.12 9.84 -13.46
C ASP A 76 -0.93 10.34 -12.47
N PRO A 77 -0.64 11.40 -11.68
CA PRO A 77 -1.59 11.95 -10.70
C PRO A 77 -2.89 12.48 -11.35
N ARG A 78 -2.80 13.03 -12.57
CA ARG A 78 -3.99 13.52 -13.29
C ARG A 78 -4.90 12.35 -13.66
N LEU A 79 -4.33 11.28 -14.18
CA LEU A 79 -5.09 10.07 -14.52
C LEU A 79 -5.69 9.41 -13.29
N ALA A 80 -4.99 9.42 -12.15
CA ALA A 80 -5.51 8.93 -10.87
C ALA A 80 -6.78 9.70 -10.44
N ALA A 81 -6.77 11.03 -10.56
CA ALA A 81 -7.94 11.87 -10.26
C ALA A 81 -9.10 11.63 -11.24
N GLU A 82 -8.81 11.48 -12.55
CA GLU A 82 -9.82 11.16 -13.57
C GLU A 82 -10.47 9.79 -13.30
N ASN A 83 -9.66 8.76 -13.03
CA ASN A 83 -10.14 7.43 -12.68
C ASN A 83 -11.00 7.46 -11.41
N ALA A 84 -10.54 8.16 -10.36
CA ALA A 84 -11.31 8.32 -9.12
C ALA A 84 -12.67 9.00 -9.38
N ALA A 85 -12.71 10.04 -10.22
CA ALA A 85 -13.94 10.73 -10.57
C ALA A 85 -14.92 9.85 -11.37
N GLN A 86 -14.42 9.03 -12.29
CA GLN A 86 -15.22 8.06 -13.03
C GLN A 86 -15.79 6.97 -12.12
N LEU A 87 -14.95 6.41 -11.24
CA LEU A 87 -15.39 5.43 -10.24
C LEU A 87 -16.44 6.03 -9.29
N ALA A 88 -16.24 7.26 -8.82
CA ALA A 88 -17.13 7.94 -7.88
C ALA A 88 -18.54 8.21 -8.44
N GLN A 89 -18.70 8.27 -9.77
CA GLN A 89 -20.00 8.45 -10.43
C GLN A 89 -20.86 7.18 -10.38
N ARG A 90 -20.28 6.03 -10.07
CA ARG A 90 -21.03 4.78 -9.92
C ARG A 90 -21.77 4.79 -8.59
N PRO A 91 -23.11 4.74 -8.59
CA PRO A 91 -23.91 4.85 -7.37
C PRO A 91 -23.69 3.68 -6.40
N GLU A 92 -23.31 2.51 -6.90
CA GLU A 92 -23.01 1.30 -6.13
C GLU A 92 -21.62 1.31 -5.49
N LEU A 93 -20.73 2.23 -5.90
CA LEU A 93 -19.36 2.29 -5.36
C LEU A 93 -19.37 2.89 -3.94
N LEU A 94 -18.86 2.13 -2.97
CA LEU A 94 -18.87 2.54 -1.56
C LEU A 94 -17.59 3.24 -1.11
N ALA A 95 -16.44 2.87 -1.65
CA ALA A 95 -15.15 3.42 -1.26
C ALA A 95 -14.13 3.34 -2.40
N LEU A 96 -13.10 4.18 -2.34
CA LEU A 96 -11.81 3.89 -2.97
C LEU A 96 -10.92 3.13 -1.97
N PHE A 97 -9.98 2.35 -2.51
CA PHE A 97 -9.18 1.44 -1.72
C PHE A 97 -7.77 1.32 -2.30
N LEU A 98 -6.76 1.27 -1.42
CA LEU A 98 -5.38 0.90 -1.71
C LEU A 98 -4.82 1.66 -2.94
N SER A 99 -5.01 2.99 -2.99
CA SER A 99 -4.37 3.86 -3.98
C SER A 99 -2.85 3.85 -3.81
N ARG A 100 -2.10 4.26 -4.83
CA ARG A 100 -0.64 4.29 -4.77
C ARG A 100 -0.10 5.67 -5.10
N SER A 101 1.05 6.05 -4.47
CA SER A 101 1.78 7.31 -4.70
C SER A 101 1.15 8.51 -4.02
N THR A 102 2.00 9.33 -3.37
CA THR A 102 1.56 10.55 -2.69
C THR A 102 0.94 11.55 -3.66
N PRO A 103 1.59 11.97 -4.78
CA PRO A 103 0.99 12.93 -5.70
C PRO A 103 -0.32 12.43 -6.34
N ALA A 104 -0.42 11.12 -6.62
CA ALA A 104 -1.65 10.55 -7.18
C ALA A 104 -2.80 10.57 -6.15
N THR A 105 -2.51 10.22 -4.89
CA THR A 105 -3.51 10.24 -3.81
C THR A 105 -3.93 11.68 -3.47
N GLU A 106 -3.00 12.64 -3.46
CA GLU A 106 -3.32 14.07 -3.29
C GLU A 106 -4.26 14.58 -4.39
N ALA A 107 -4.01 14.22 -5.65
CA ALA A 107 -4.84 14.61 -6.77
C ALA A 107 -6.29 14.08 -6.68
N MET A 108 -6.52 13.02 -5.93
CA MET A 108 -7.86 12.47 -5.70
C MET A 108 -8.63 13.18 -4.58
N LEU A 109 -8.00 13.91 -3.66
CA LEU A 109 -8.67 14.52 -2.50
C LEU A 109 -9.89 15.37 -2.87
N PRO A 110 -9.87 16.24 -3.90
CA PRO A 110 -11.06 17.00 -4.32
C PRO A 110 -12.22 16.11 -4.77
N VAL A 111 -11.92 14.91 -5.32
CA VAL A 111 -12.93 13.94 -5.73
C VAL A 111 -13.57 13.30 -4.50
N LEU A 112 -12.77 12.93 -3.49
CA LEU A 112 -13.26 12.37 -2.23
C LEU A 112 -14.24 13.33 -1.57
N ASP A 113 -13.89 14.62 -1.47
CA ASP A 113 -14.75 15.67 -0.89
C ASP A 113 -16.04 15.84 -1.70
N LYS A 114 -15.94 15.98 -3.02
CA LYS A 114 -17.09 16.21 -3.90
C LYS A 114 -18.14 15.10 -3.81
N TYR A 115 -17.68 13.85 -3.68
CA TYR A 115 -18.57 12.66 -3.73
C TYR A 115 -18.81 12.04 -2.36
N ALA A 116 -18.33 12.67 -1.27
CA ALA A 116 -18.35 12.10 0.09
C ALA A 116 -17.89 10.64 0.09
N LEU A 117 -16.74 10.38 -0.54
CA LEU A 117 -16.25 9.05 -0.87
C LEU A 117 -15.04 8.69 0.02
N PRO A 118 -15.15 7.71 0.92
CA PRO A 118 -14.01 7.30 1.72
C PRO A 118 -12.94 6.61 0.87
N LEU A 119 -11.67 6.89 1.19
CA LEU A 119 -10.49 6.19 0.69
C LEU A 119 -9.89 5.40 1.86
N VAL A 120 -9.91 4.08 1.76
CA VAL A 120 -9.40 3.18 2.80
C VAL A 120 -8.02 2.68 2.41
N ALA A 121 -7.09 2.79 3.35
CA ALA A 121 -5.73 2.27 3.28
C ALA A 121 -4.96 2.71 2.01
N PRO A 122 -4.79 4.00 1.74
CA PRO A 122 -3.89 4.41 0.68
C PRO A 122 -2.48 3.84 0.93
N SER A 123 -1.86 3.24 -0.10
CA SER A 123 -0.49 2.73 -0.03
C SER A 123 0.51 3.88 -0.19
N THR A 124 0.41 4.83 0.71
CA THR A 124 1.31 5.97 0.90
C THR A 124 1.28 6.39 2.37
N GLY A 125 2.43 6.72 2.93
CA GLY A 125 2.58 7.17 4.32
C GLY A 125 2.86 8.66 4.42
N ALA A 126 2.50 9.48 3.42
CA ALA A 126 2.76 10.91 3.48
C ALA A 126 1.91 11.60 4.56
N ASN A 127 2.55 12.45 5.36
CA ASN A 127 1.93 13.08 6.52
C ASN A 127 0.68 13.93 6.18
N VAL A 128 0.58 14.43 4.95
CA VAL A 128 -0.58 15.18 4.46
C VAL A 128 -1.91 14.39 4.53
N PHE A 129 -1.85 13.06 4.58
CA PHE A 129 -3.02 12.20 4.76
C PHE A 129 -3.31 11.87 6.23
N HIS A 130 -2.46 12.30 7.16
CA HIS A 130 -2.56 12.06 8.59
C HIS A 130 -2.87 13.34 9.36
N VAL A 131 -2.16 14.43 9.07
CA VAL A 131 -2.29 15.71 9.80
C VAL A 131 -2.24 16.89 8.83
N PRO A 132 -3.30 17.75 8.82
CA PRO A 132 -4.56 17.61 9.56
C PRO A 132 -5.36 16.42 9.07
N VAL A 133 -6.24 15.89 9.93
CA VAL A 133 -7.10 14.74 9.56
C VAL A 133 -7.95 15.08 8.33
N ASN A 134 -7.84 14.26 7.30
CA ASN A 134 -8.78 14.28 6.20
C ASN A 134 -9.92 13.31 6.51
N ARG A 135 -11.15 13.83 6.61
CA ARG A 135 -12.34 13.05 6.99
C ARG A 135 -12.65 11.86 6.10
N TRP A 136 -12.07 11.81 4.89
CA TRP A 136 -12.33 10.76 3.92
C TRP A 136 -11.18 9.75 3.80
N VAL A 137 -10.03 10.00 4.42
CA VAL A 137 -8.85 9.15 4.27
C VAL A 137 -8.59 8.39 5.57
N PHE A 138 -8.59 7.06 5.50
CA PHE A 138 -8.35 6.15 6.63
C PHE A 138 -7.05 5.38 6.38
N ASN A 139 -5.98 5.78 7.06
CA ASN A 139 -4.66 5.21 6.88
C ASN A 139 -4.50 3.90 7.68
N VAL A 140 -3.68 2.97 7.20
CA VAL A 140 -3.40 1.72 7.91
C VAL A 140 -1.92 1.62 8.28
N ARG A 141 -1.03 2.10 7.44
CA ARG A 141 0.43 2.02 7.61
C ARG A 141 1.00 3.26 8.31
N ALA A 142 2.21 3.13 8.85
CA ALA A 142 2.97 4.24 9.42
C ALA A 142 3.38 5.28 8.35
N THR A 143 3.75 6.49 8.84
CA THR A 143 4.16 7.61 7.97
C THR A 143 5.56 7.42 7.39
N TYR A 144 5.81 7.99 6.20
CA TYR A 144 7.15 8.07 5.62
C TYR A 144 8.11 8.88 6.48
N GLN A 145 7.60 9.89 7.20
CA GLN A 145 8.45 10.64 8.13
C GLN A 145 8.98 9.75 9.25
N ARG A 146 8.13 8.86 9.81
CA ARG A 146 8.54 7.88 10.82
C ARG A 146 9.60 6.93 10.31
N GLU A 147 9.46 6.46 9.06
CA GLU A 147 10.42 5.57 8.42
C GLU A 147 11.78 6.24 8.16
N ALA A 148 11.77 7.45 7.58
CA ALA A 148 12.98 8.20 7.26
C ALA A 148 13.73 8.63 8.53
N GLU A 149 13.00 9.07 9.56
CA GLU A 149 13.56 9.35 10.88
C GLU A 149 14.29 8.12 11.43
N LYS A 150 13.63 6.95 11.44
CA LYS A 150 14.22 5.70 11.91
C LYS A 150 15.45 5.31 11.10
N ALA A 151 15.41 5.48 9.78
CA ALA A 151 16.53 5.18 8.89
C ALA A 151 17.76 6.03 9.23
N VAL A 152 17.60 7.34 9.40
CA VAL A 152 18.70 8.24 9.76
C VAL A 152 19.26 7.92 11.15
N VAL A 153 18.39 7.72 12.16
CA VAL A 153 18.82 7.35 13.50
C VAL A 153 19.59 6.04 13.50
N HIS A 154 19.15 5.02 12.74
CA HIS A 154 19.86 3.76 12.61
C HIS A 154 21.25 3.95 11.99
N LEU A 155 21.36 4.68 10.89
CA LEU A 155 22.64 4.95 10.24
C LEU A 155 23.61 5.68 11.20
N ALA A 156 23.11 6.66 11.96
CA ALA A 156 23.87 7.40 12.96
C ALA A 156 24.36 6.48 14.08
N THR A 157 23.51 5.61 14.61
CA THR A 157 23.88 4.68 15.70
C THR A 157 24.91 3.63 15.26
N THR A 158 24.99 3.33 13.96
CA THR A 158 26.02 2.47 13.38
C THR A 158 27.31 3.23 13.01
N GLY A 159 27.43 4.51 13.40
CA GLY A 159 28.64 5.34 13.20
C GLY A 159 28.74 6.00 11.82
N LEU A 160 27.70 5.92 10.99
CA LEU A 160 27.68 6.53 9.65
C LEU A 160 27.17 7.97 9.73
N GLN A 161 28.06 8.94 9.54
CA GLN A 161 27.73 10.38 9.67
C GLN A 161 27.67 11.12 8.33
N ARG A 162 28.46 10.69 7.32
CA ARG A 162 28.36 11.29 5.98
C ARG A 162 27.22 10.66 5.20
N ILE A 163 25.99 11.03 5.61
CA ILE A 163 24.74 10.56 5.00
C ILE A 163 24.30 11.54 3.93
N VAL A 164 24.23 11.08 2.68
CA VAL A 164 23.62 11.81 1.57
C VAL A 164 22.15 11.44 1.48
N VAL A 165 21.26 12.43 1.33
CA VAL A 165 19.84 12.19 1.07
C VAL A 165 19.54 12.49 -0.39
N VAL A 166 19.12 11.48 -1.14
CA VAL A 166 18.56 11.62 -2.49
C VAL A 166 17.04 11.56 -2.36
N TYR A 167 16.31 12.57 -2.87
CA TYR A 167 14.86 12.63 -2.72
C TYR A 167 14.16 13.07 -4.00
N ALA A 168 13.01 12.48 -4.30
CA ALA A 168 12.19 12.85 -5.45
C ALA A 168 11.68 14.30 -5.32
N ASP A 169 11.68 15.05 -6.43
CA ASP A 169 11.17 16.43 -6.46
C ASP A 169 9.64 16.46 -6.55
N ASP A 170 8.99 15.91 -5.52
CA ASP A 170 7.53 15.89 -5.40
C ASP A 170 7.12 15.91 -3.92
N SER A 171 5.82 15.83 -3.63
CA SER A 171 5.29 15.80 -2.26
C SER A 171 5.76 14.58 -1.47
N PHE A 172 5.95 13.41 -2.12
CA PHE A 172 6.50 12.22 -1.47
C PHE A 172 7.95 12.44 -1.01
N GLY A 173 8.81 12.92 -1.90
CA GLY A 173 10.23 13.13 -1.57
C GLY A 173 10.41 14.20 -0.49
N LYS A 174 9.63 15.29 -0.55
CA LYS A 174 9.65 16.36 0.46
C LYS A 174 9.15 15.86 1.83
N ASP A 175 8.11 15.04 1.86
CA ASP A 175 7.60 14.45 3.12
C ASP A 175 8.66 13.54 3.76
N GLY A 176 9.28 12.65 2.97
CA GLY A 176 10.36 11.79 3.45
C GLY A 176 11.58 12.58 3.93
N LEU A 177 11.94 13.68 3.24
CA LEU A 177 13.01 14.58 3.66
C LEU A 177 12.70 15.22 5.03
N THR A 178 11.47 15.67 5.25
CA THR A 178 11.03 16.18 6.57
C THR A 178 11.25 15.13 7.67
N GLY A 179 10.99 13.86 7.38
CA GLY A 179 11.28 12.75 8.32
C GLY A 179 12.79 12.55 8.54
N ALA A 180 13.58 12.64 7.47
CA ALA A 180 15.03 12.57 7.58
C ALA A 180 15.61 13.70 8.46
N ASP A 181 15.11 14.95 8.31
CA ASP A 181 15.50 16.09 9.12
C ASP A 181 15.21 15.86 10.61
N LYS A 182 14.07 15.24 10.94
CA LYS A 182 13.77 14.82 12.32
C LYS A 182 14.80 13.81 12.84
N GLY A 183 15.20 12.85 11.99
CA GLY A 183 16.24 11.87 12.32
C GLY A 183 17.59 12.51 12.54
N PHE A 184 18.01 13.45 11.67
CA PHE A 184 19.24 14.22 11.84
C PHE A 184 19.25 15.06 13.11
N ALA A 185 18.15 15.74 13.42
CA ALA A 185 18.02 16.50 14.66
C ALA A 185 18.19 15.61 15.89
N LYS A 186 17.60 14.41 15.91
CA LYS A 186 17.79 13.42 17.00
C LYS A 186 19.23 12.89 17.07
N ALA A 187 19.88 12.74 15.94
CA ALA A 187 21.27 12.26 15.88
C ALA A 187 22.32 13.35 16.18
N GLY A 188 21.91 14.64 16.24
CA GLY A 188 22.79 15.75 16.58
C GLY A 188 23.70 16.24 15.45
N PHE A 189 23.36 15.93 14.18
CA PHE A 189 24.06 16.44 12.99
C PHE A 189 23.10 16.69 11.84
N GLN A 190 23.58 17.15 10.70
CA GLN A 190 22.79 17.44 9.50
C GLN A 190 23.13 16.48 8.36
N ALA A 191 22.26 16.43 7.35
CA ALA A 191 22.56 15.72 6.13
C ALA A 191 23.88 16.23 5.53
N HIS A 192 24.79 15.31 5.16
CA HIS A 192 26.05 15.65 4.55
C HIS A 192 25.87 16.32 3.18
N ARG A 193 24.86 15.88 2.42
CA ARG A 193 24.42 16.50 1.17
C ARG A 193 22.97 16.12 0.88
N LEU A 194 22.21 17.08 0.33
CA LEU A 194 20.89 16.86 -0.24
C LEU A 194 20.98 16.84 -1.76
N ILE A 195 20.38 15.85 -2.41
CA ILE A 195 20.31 15.71 -3.87
C ILE A 195 18.86 15.53 -4.25
N LYS A 196 18.33 16.54 -4.93
CA LYS A 196 16.99 16.49 -5.48
C LYS A 196 17.01 15.75 -6.83
N ALA A 197 16.09 14.80 -7.02
CA ALA A 197 16.00 13.98 -8.22
C ALA A 197 14.65 14.22 -8.92
N ASP A 198 14.67 14.40 -10.24
CA ASP A 198 13.41 14.44 -11.00
C ASP A 198 12.67 13.11 -10.83
N ARG A 199 11.35 13.17 -10.55
CA ARG A 199 10.53 12.00 -10.30
C ARG A 199 10.42 11.06 -11.51
N SER A 200 10.31 11.65 -12.69
CA SER A 200 9.99 10.95 -13.94
C SER A 200 11.22 10.64 -14.78
N LYS A 201 12.26 11.46 -14.68
CA LYS A 201 13.49 11.35 -15.45
C LYS A 201 14.73 11.74 -14.64
N PRO A 202 15.11 10.94 -13.64
CA PRO A 202 16.29 11.23 -12.82
C PRO A 202 17.58 11.23 -13.68
N ASP A 203 18.44 12.22 -13.45
CA ASP A 203 19.81 12.17 -13.97
C ASP A 203 20.69 11.34 -13.04
N TYR A 204 20.71 10.04 -13.30
CA TYR A 204 21.48 9.11 -12.45
C TYR A 204 22.98 9.35 -12.48
N ALA A 205 23.54 9.86 -13.61
CA ALA A 205 24.95 10.14 -13.74
C ALA A 205 25.37 11.29 -12.80
N ASP A 206 24.62 12.39 -12.83
CA ASP A 206 24.84 13.53 -11.90
C ASP A 206 24.64 13.10 -10.45
N ILE A 207 23.54 12.38 -10.14
CA ILE A 207 23.23 11.92 -8.79
C ILE A 207 24.38 11.08 -8.24
N VAL A 208 24.83 10.07 -8.97
CA VAL A 208 25.90 9.15 -8.53
C VAL A 208 27.24 9.89 -8.42
N GLN A 209 27.57 10.74 -9.38
CA GLN A 209 28.78 11.57 -9.31
C GLN A 209 28.82 12.42 -8.03
N ARG A 210 27.72 13.05 -7.68
CA ARG A 210 27.60 13.88 -6.46
C ARG A 210 27.67 13.07 -5.18
N ILE A 211 27.14 11.84 -5.15
CA ILE A 211 27.27 10.91 -4.02
C ILE A 211 28.73 10.52 -3.83
N VAL A 212 29.42 10.15 -4.91
CA VAL A 212 30.84 9.75 -4.88
C VAL A 212 31.74 10.92 -4.46
N GLN A 213 31.54 12.11 -5.04
CA GLN A 213 32.30 13.31 -4.67
C GLN A 213 32.09 13.70 -3.20
N ALA A 214 30.91 13.45 -2.65
CA ALA A 214 30.61 13.66 -1.22
C ALA A 214 31.29 12.61 -0.32
N GLN A 215 31.96 11.60 -0.86
CA GLN A 215 32.52 10.47 -0.09
C GLN A 215 31.47 9.91 0.90
N ALA A 216 30.25 9.71 0.43
CA ALA A 216 29.14 9.26 1.25
C ALA A 216 29.45 7.91 1.91
N GLN A 217 29.21 7.81 3.22
CA GLN A 217 29.20 6.54 3.94
C GLN A 217 27.84 5.83 3.81
N ALA A 218 26.77 6.62 3.72
CA ALA A 218 25.44 6.11 3.50
C ALA A 218 24.61 7.02 2.57
N VAL A 219 23.62 6.45 1.92
CA VAL A 219 22.64 7.13 1.09
C VAL A 219 21.26 6.76 1.56
N LEU A 220 20.49 7.71 2.05
CA LEU A 220 19.04 7.58 2.20
C LEU A 220 18.40 7.97 0.87
N TRP A 221 17.85 6.98 0.15
CA TRP A 221 17.25 7.21 -1.17
C TRP A 221 15.72 7.21 -1.07
N ILE A 222 15.13 8.39 -1.05
CA ILE A 222 13.67 8.62 -1.00
C ILE A 222 13.16 8.74 -2.43
N GLY A 223 12.90 7.60 -3.03
CA GLY A 223 12.46 7.44 -4.41
C GLY A 223 11.57 6.22 -4.58
N SER A 224 11.16 5.92 -5.79
CA SER A 224 10.19 4.86 -6.04
C SER A 224 10.66 3.82 -7.05
N GLY A 225 10.51 2.57 -6.70
CA GLY A 225 10.61 1.42 -7.60
C GLY A 225 11.89 1.41 -8.43
N ASN A 226 11.70 1.35 -9.74
CA ASN A 226 12.81 1.25 -10.70
C ASN A 226 13.77 2.45 -10.62
N ALA A 227 13.27 3.65 -10.28
CA ALA A 227 14.14 4.83 -10.17
C ALA A 227 15.23 4.64 -9.10
N VAL A 228 14.85 4.07 -7.93
CA VAL A 228 15.85 3.75 -6.89
C VAL A 228 16.74 2.60 -7.35
N ALA A 229 16.16 1.54 -7.92
CA ALA A 229 16.91 0.37 -8.34
C ALA A 229 17.99 0.72 -9.39
N ASP A 230 17.66 1.54 -10.39
CA ASP A 230 18.60 1.94 -11.44
C ASP A 230 19.71 2.84 -10.90
N GLY A 231 19.37 3.77 -10.00
CA GLY A 231 20.35 4.60 -9.32
C GLY A 231 21.31 3.78 -8.44
N VAL A 232 20.79 2.81 -7.69
CA VAL A 232 21.62 1.91 -6.85
C VAL A 232 22.54 1.05 -7.70
N LYS A 233 22.06 0.48 -8.81
CA LYS A 233 22.90 -0.27 -9.75
C LYS A 233 24.05 0.58 -10.28
N LEU A 234 23.77 1.82 -10.70
CA LEU A 234 24.83 2.73 -11.18
C LEU A 234 25.79 3.13 -10.07
N LEU A 235 25.30 3.36 -8.85
CA LEU A 235 26.13 3.64 -7.68
C LEU A 235 27.07 2.47 -7.38
N ARG A 236 26.61 1.23 -7.42
CA ARG A 236 27.49 0.05 -7.25
C ARG A 236 28.51 -0.07 -8.38
N LYS A 237 28.09 0.18 -9.63
CA LYS A 237 28.99 0.18 -10.81
C LYS A 237 30.10 1.24 -10.69
N SER A 238 29.87 2.35 -10.01
CA SER A 238 30.91 3.36 -9.74
C SER A 238 31.94 2.94 -8.68
N GLY A 239 31.83 1.74 -8.10
CA GLY A 239 32.67 1.24 -7.03
C GLY A 239 32.27 1.72 -5.62
N SER A 240 31.19 2.46 -5.48
CA SER A 240 30.75 2.95 -4.18
C SER A 240 30.24 1.80 -3.30
N VAL A 241 30.72 1.75 -2.07
CA VAL A 241 30.30 0.82 -1.01
C VAL A 241 29.36 1.47 0.01
N ALA A 242 28.89 2.70 -0.25
CA ALA A 242 27.99 3.41 0.65
C ALA A 242 26.77 2.57 1.00
N GLN A 243 26.41 2.54 2.29
CA GLN A 243 25.18 1.86 2.74
C GLN A 243 23.97 2.55 2.14
N VAL A 244 23.14 1.81 1.41
CA VAL A 244 21.88 2.35 0.85
C VAL A 244 20.72 1.96 1.74
N VAL A 245 19.87 2.96 2.06
CA VAL A 245 18.59 2.79 2.74
C VAL A 245 17.49 3.43 1.91
N THR A 246 16.35 2.77 1.79
CA THR A 246 15.16 3.32 1.14
C THR A 246 13.90 3.03 1.95
N LEU A 247 12.77 3.68 1.59
CA LEU A 247 11.52 3.57 2.34
C LEU A 247 10.71 2.34 1.91
N SER A 248 9.70 2.01 2.71
CA SER A 248 8.88 0.80 2.56
C SER A 248 8.04 0.76 1.28
N ASN A 249 7.86 1.88 0.60
CA ASN A 249 7.25 1.88 -0.74
C ASN A 249 8.04 1.02 -1.73
N ASN A 250 9.27 0.64 -1.40
CA ASN A 250 10.14 -0.27 -2.17
C ASN A 250 10.23 -1.68 -1.53
N ALA A 251 9.46 -1.98 -0.50
CA ALA A 251 9.48 -3.27 0.19
C ALA A 251 8.69 -4.36 -0.57
N SER A 252 9.20 -4.78 -1.72
CA SER A 252 8.57 -5.78 -2.60
C SER A 252 9.59 -6.75 -3.21
N ASN A 253 9.15 -7.94 -3.57
CA ASN A 253 9.98 -8.89 -4.32
C ASN A 253 10.37 -8.32 -5.68
N GLY A 254 9.47 -7.58 -6.33
CA GLY A 254 9.74 -6.93 -7.59
C GLY A 254 10.83 -5.86 -7.50
N PHE A 255 10.94 -5.14 -6.39
CA PHE A 255 12.05 -4.21 -6.17
C PHE A 255 13.38 -4.95 -6.03
N ILE A 256 13.43 -6.08 -5.29
CA ILE A 256 14.63 -6.92 -5.20
C ILE A 256 15.04 -7.41 -6.58
N THR A 257 14.08 -7.88 -7.38
CA THR A 257 14.33 -8.30 -8.77
C THR A 257 14.88 -7.16 -9.63
N ALA A 258 14.35 -5.95 -9.48
CA ALA A 258 14.83 -4.76 -10.21
C ALA A 258 16.24 -4.36 -9.82
N LEU A 259 16.64 -4.52 -8.56
CA LEU A 259 18.01 -4.29 -8.09
C LEU A 259 19.01 -5.33 -8.66
N GLY A 260 18.56 -6.58 -8.88
CA GLY A 260 19.44 -7.66 -9.32
C GLY A 260 20.62 -7.88 -8.37
N GLU A 261 21.84 -7.95 -8.90
CA GLU A 261 23.06 -8.16 -8.11
C GLU A 261 23.34 -7.02 -7.10
N ALA A 262 22.83 -5.82 -7.36
CA ALA A 262 22.98 -4.68 -6.46
C ALA A 262 22.06 -4.73 -5.22
N ALA A 263 21.23 -5.77 -5.07
CA ALA A 263 20.26 -5.88 -3.99
C ALA A 263 20.89 -6.16 -2.63
N THR A 264 21.96 -6.96 -2.60
CA THR A 264 22.60 -7.38 -1.36
C THR A 264 23.10 -6.18 -0.54
N GLY A 265 22.71 -6.13 0.73
CA GLY A 265 23.08 -5.06 1.64
C GLY A 265 22.21 -3.81 1.56
N VAL A 266 21.25 -3.70 0.63
CA VAL A 266 20.30 -2.59 0.63
C VAL A 266 19.34 -2.75 1.82
N ILE A 267 19.19 -1.68 2.60
CA ILE A 267 18.23 -1.61 3.71
C ILE A 267 16.92 -1.00 3.19
N VAL A 268 15.80 -1.60 3.57
CA VAL A 268 14.46 -1.12 3.23
C VAL A 268 13.64 -0.99 4.50
N ALA A 269 13.03 0.17 4.71
CA ALA A 269 12.11 0.37 5.82
C ALA A 269 10.89 -0.56 5.69
N GLN A 270 10.34 -0.95 6.84
CA GLN A 270 9.20 -1.85 6.95
C GLN A 270 8.13 -1.21 7.83
N VAL A 271 6.87 -1.33 7.43
CA VAL A 271 5.72 -0.77 8.16
C VAL A 271 4.78 -1.85 8.70
N PHE A 272 5.19 -3.10 8.56
CA PHE A 272 4.54 -4.29 9.12
C PHE A 272 5.59 -5.25 9.67
N PRO A 273 5.20 -6.23 10.51
CA PRO A 273 6.10 -7.30 10.93
C PRO A 273 6.72 -8.03 9.74
N SER A 274 7.91 -8.61 9.96
CA SER A 274 8.58 -9.35 8.88
C SER A 274 7.68 -10.44 8.32
N GLU A 275 7.57 -10.48 7.00
CA GLU A 275 6.83 -11.48 6.23
C GLU A 275 7.34 -12.92 6.47
N ARG A 276 8.46 -13.03 7.17
CA ARG A 276 9.10 -14.31 7.53
C ARG A 276 8.90 -14.71 8.99
N SER A 277 8.22 -13.87 9.79
CA SER A 277 7.96 -14.12 11.21
C SER A 277 6.76 -15.06 11.38
N LEU A 278 6.95 -16.35 11.10
CA LEU A 278 5.89 -17.36 11.11
C LEU A 278 5.26 -17.59 12.50
N THR A 279 5.87 -17.08 13.56
CA THR A 279 5.30 -17.08 14.91
C THR A 279 4.33 -15.92 15.14
N HIS A 280 4.40 -14.86 14.32
CA HIS A 280 3.51 -13.71 14.43
C HIS A 280 2.12 -14.05 13.86
N PRO A 281 1.02 -13.94 14.63
CA PRO A 281 -0.31 -14.39 14.22
C PRO A 281 -0.77 -13.81 12.88
N PHE A 282 -0.59 -12.49 12.66
CA PHE A 282 -0.92 -11.84 11.40
C PHE A 282 -0.13 -12.40 10.21
N ILE A 283 1.18 -12.66 10.38
CA ILE A 283 2.03 -13.20 9.31
C ILE A 283 1.69 -14.68 9.04
N LYS A 284 1.33 -15.43 10.07
CA LYS A 284 0.84 -16.82 9.92
C LYS A 284 -0.43 -16.86 9.07
N GLU A 285 -1.40 -15.97 9.33
CA GLU A 285 -2.61 -15.82 8.52
C GLU A 285 -2.27 -15.42 7.08
N ALA A 286 -1.42 -14.40 6.89
CA ALA A 286 -0.99 -13.94 5.58
C ALA A 286 -0.31 -15.06 4.76
N THR A 287 0.53 -15.87 5.42
CA THR A 287 1.18 -17.03 4.80
C THR A 287 0.15 -18.10 4.39
N ALA A 288 -0.86 -18.35 5.21
CA ALA A 288 -1.92 -19.31 4.87
C ALA A 288 -2.73 -18.83 3.64
N LEU A 289 -3.04 -17.54 3.57
CA LEU A 289 -3.72 -16.94 2.41
C LEU A 289 -2.88 -17.05 1.13
N ALA A 290 -1.58 -16.73 1.20
CA ALA A 290 -0.66 -16.87 0.07
C ALA A 290 -0.61 -18.33 -0.42
N ASN A 291 -0.45 -19.30 0.49
CA ASN A 291 -0.41 -20.72 0.16
C ASN A 291 -1.71 -21.21 -0.50
N ALA A 292 -2.88 -20.75 -0.03
CA ALA A 292 -4.16 -21.08 -0.62
C ALA A 292 -4.30 -20.59 -2.08
N HIS A 293 -3.53 -19.56 -2.46
CA HIS A 293 -3.46 -19.03 -3.83
C HIS A 293 -2.23 -19.51 -4.61
N GLY A 294 -1.54 -20.55 -4.12
CA GLY A 294 -0.38 -21.14 -4.79
C GLY A 294 0.92 -20.32 -4.73
N GLN A 295 0.93 -19.26 -3.92
CA GLN A 295 2.12 -18.42 -3.74
C GLN A 295 3.02 -18.98 -2.63
N LYS A 296 4.29 -19.24 -2.99
CA LYS A 296 5.29 -19.80 -2.06
C LYS A 296 6.05 -18.74 -1.27
N THR A 297 6.01 -17.48 -1.72
CA THR A 297 6.76 -16.38 -1.12
C THR A 297 5.82 -15.23 -0.81
N LEU A 298 5.83 -14.80 0.44
CA LEU A 298 5.16 -13.59 0.89
C LEU A 298 6.15 -12.43 0.78
N SER A 299 5.68 -11.24 0.37
CA SER A 299 6.46 -10.00 0.42
C SER A 299 5.85 -9.03 1.42
N PRO A 300 6.61 -8.01 1.88
CA PRO A 300 6.03 -6.94 2.69
C PRO A 300 4.87 -6.21 2.00
N SER A 301 4.91 -6.06 0.67
CA SER A 301 3.79 -5.46 -0.09
C SER A 301 2.53 -6.34 -0.04
N HIS A 302 2.63 -7.67 -0.11
CA HIS A 302 1.47 -8.56 0.11
C HIS A 302 0.89 -8.37 1.51
N VAL A 303 1.76 -8.28 2.53
CA VAL A 303 1.37 -8.05 3.93
C VAL A 303 0.60 -6.73 4.08
N GLU A 304 1.06 -5.64 3.44
CA GLU A 304 0.36 -4.35 3.39
C GLU A 304 -1.03 -4.49 2.77
N GLY A 305 -1.15 -5.19 1.64
CA GLY A 305 -2.43 -5.43 0.97
C GLY A 305 -3.42 -6.20 1.84
N ILE A 306 -2.96 -7.25 2.54
CA ILE A 306 -3.79 -8.03 3.47
C ILE A 306 -4.25 -7.15 4.64
N ALA A 307 -3.35 -6.36 5.24
CA ALA A 307 -3.70 -5.45 6.33
C ALA A 307 -4.76 -4.43 5.90
N ALA A 308 -4.57 -3.84 4.72
CA ALA A 308 -5.52 -2.91 4.10
C ALA A 308 -6.91 -3.55 3.93
N ALA A 309 -6.96 -4.77 3.38
CA ALA A 309 -8.21 -5.49 3.13
C ALA A 309 -8.92 -5.88 4.45
N LYS A 310 -8.17 -6.22 5.50
CA LYS A 310 -8.75 -6.51 6.84
C LYS A 310 -9.46 -5.29 7.40
N VAL A 311 -8.86 -4.10 7.32
CA VAL A 311 -9.50 -2.86 7.78
C VAL A 311 -10.74 -2.52 6.96
N LEU A 312 -10.65 -2.61 5.63
CA LEU A 312 -11.81 -2.39 4.75
C LEU A 312 -12.97 -3.33 5.11
N VAL A 313 -12.71 -4.62 5.23
CA VAL A 313 -13.73 -5.64 5.54
C VAL A 313 -14.36 -5.41 6.91
N GLU A 314 -13.57 -5.04 7.92
CA GLU A 314 -14.08 -4.71 9.24
C GLU A 314 -14.97 -3.47 9.21
N GLY A 315 -14.56 -2.40 8.51
CA GLY A 315 -15.40 -1.23 8.28
C GLY A 315 -16.73 -1.59 7.61
N LEU A 316 -16.70 -2.41 6.57
CA LEU A 316 -17.90 -2.87 5.87
C LEU A 316 -18.82 -3.72 6.76
N ARG A 317 -18.27 -4.59 7.62
CA ARG A 317 -19.06 -5.38 8.59
C ARG A 317 -19.79 -4.51 9.59
N ARG A 318 -19.13 -3.44 10.07
CA ARG A 318 -19.71 -2.48 11.01
C ARG A 318 -20.67 -1.50 10.35
N ALA A 319 -20.56 -1.25 9.05
CA ALA A 319 -21.42 -0.34 8.30
C ALA A 319 -22.89 -0.82 8.14
N GLY A 320 -23.20 -2.04 8.57
CA GLY A 320 -24.56 -2.58 8.59
C GLY A 320 -24.91 -3.46 7.39
N ALA A 321 -26.20 -3.82 7.27
CA ALA A 321 -26.66 -4.79 6.27
C ALA A 321 -26.74 -4.20 4.84
N LYS A 322 -26.92 -2.89 4.74
CA LYS A 322 -26.95 -2.15 3.47
C LYS A 322 -25.96 -0.99 3.57
N PRO A 323 -24.64 -1.27 3.40
CA PRO A 323 -23.63 -0.24 3.57
C PRO A 323 -23.79 0.87 2.52
N THR A 324 -23.58 2.10 2.96
CA THR A 324 -23.47 3.31 2.14
C THR A 324 -22.12 3.97 2.39
N ARG A 325 -21.72 4.94 1.57
CA ARG A 325 -20.52 5.74 1.81
C ARG A 325 -20.53 6.36 3.21
N ALA A 326 -21.66 6.94 3.60
CA ALA A 326 -21.84 7.57 4.92
C ALA A 326 -21.73 6.55 6.06
N SER A 327 -22.43 5.40 5.96
CA SER A 327 -22.37 4.40 7.03
C SER A 327 -20.99 3.72 7.13
N LEU A 328 -20.27 3.57 6.01
CA LEU A 328 -18.90 3.07 6.02
C LEU A 328 -17.94 4.07 6.67
N THR A 329 -18.04 5.37 6.33
CA THR A 329 -17.24 6.43 6.97
C THR A 329 -17.49 6.45 8.48
N ALA A 330 -18.76 6.46 8.91
CA ALA A 330 -19.09 6.44 10.34
C ALA A 330 -18.61 5.17 11.06
N ALA A 331 -18.65 4.01 10.39
CA ALA A 331 -18.16 2.75 10.93
C ALA A 331 -16.62 2.76 11.10
N LEU A 332 -15.91 3.40 10.18
CA LEU A 332 -14.45 3.59 10.28
C LEU A 332 -14.11 4.63 11.35
N ASP A 333 -14.78 5.78 11.39
CA ASP A 333 -14.59 6.79 12.46
C ASP A 333 -14.76 6.21 13.87
N GLY A 334 -15.64 5.23 14.02
CA GLY A 334 -15.89 4.51 15.28
C GLY A 334 -15.05 3.24 15.47
N LEU A 335 -14.06 2.97 14.61
CA LEU A 335 -13.24 1.77 14.70
C LEU A 335 -12.26 1.87 15.87
N GLN A 336 -12.50 1.11 16.94
CA GLN A 336 -11.65 1.09 18.12
C GLN A 336 -11.11 -0.32 18.37
N GLY A 337 -9.82 -0.41 18.68
CA GLY A 337 -9.18 -1.64 19.15
C GLY A 337 -9.19 -2.80 18.16
N PHE A 338 -9.23 -2.53 16.86
CA PHE A 338 -9.24 -3.59 15.85
C PHE A 338 -7.85 -4.20 15.69
N ASP A 339 -7.63 -5.39 16.25
CA ASP A 339 -6.37 -6.14 16.10
C ASP A 339 -6.35 -6.88 14.76
N LEU A 340 -5.42 -6.50 13.89
CA LEU A 340 -5.15 -7.21 12.63
C LEU A 340 -4.58 -8.62 12.87
N GLY A 341 -4.10 -8.87 14.10
CA GLY A 341 -3.49 -10.09 14.57
C GLY A 341 -2.14 -9.83 15.23
N GLY A 342 -1.96 -10.37 16.44
CA GLY A 342 -0.69 -10.29 17.18
C GLY A 342 -0.36 -8.89 17.74
N GLY A 343 -1.38 -8.11 18.08
CA GLY A 343 -1.21 -6.79 18.69
C GLY A 343 -1.02 -5.65 17.68
N LEU A 344 -1.26 -5.88 16.40
CA LEU A 344 -1.30 -4.82 15.38
C LEU A 344 -2.68 -4.13 15.42
N VAL A 345 -2.84 -3.22 16.37
CA VAL A 345 -4.13 -2.60 16.65
C VAL A 345 -4.33 -1.33 15.85
N VAL A 346 -5.43 -1.26 15.10
CA VAL A 346 -5.91 -0.08 14.38
C VAL A 346 -7.09 0.52 15.13
N SER A 347 -7.02 1.83 15.36
CA SER A 347 -8.12 2.61 15.91
C SER A 347 -8.24 3.92 15.14
N TYR A 348 -9.47 4.38 14.93
CA TYR A 348 -9.76 5.67 14.34
C TYR A 348 -10.74 6.45 15.21
N SER A 349 -10.74 7.76 15.03
CA SER A 349 -11.74 8.67 15.57
C SER A 349 -11.93 9.83 14.57
N PRO A 350 -12.96 10.66 14.66
CA PRO A 350 -13.08 11.85 13.81
C PRO A 350 -11.90 12.82 13.88
N ALA A 351 -11.05 12.68 14.91
CA ALA A 351 -9.84 13.50 15.12
C ALA A 351 -8.53 12.78 14.76
N ASP A 352 -8.58 11.48 14.43
CA ASP A 352 -7.38 10.69 14.12
C ASP A 352 -7.69 9.50 13.21
N HIS A 353 -7.15 9.51 11.99
CA HIS A 353 -7.23 8.43 11.01
C HIS A 353 -5.85 7.83 10.70
N THR A 354 -4.91 7.88 11.64
CA THR A 354 -3.50 7.54 11.39
C THR A 354 -3.26 6.03 11.20
N GLY A 355 -3.94 5.16 11.96
CA GLY A 355 -3.71 3.70 11.89
C GLY A 355 -2.49 3.25 12.70
N LEU A 356 -1.60 2.44 12.09
CA LEU A 356 -0.42 1.89 12.76
C LEU A 356 0.75 2.90 12.76
N ASP A 357 1.57 2.88 13.83
CA ASP A 357 2.85 3.61 13.92
C ASP A 357 4.06 2.64 13.92
N PHE A 358 3.89 1.46 13.35
CA PHE A 358 4.97 0.48 13.28
C PHE A 358 5.95 0.84 12.16
N ALA A 359 7.21 1.04 12.51
CA ALA A 359 8.30 1.21 11.55
C ALA A 359 9.53 0.41 11.99
N ASP A 360 10.14 -0.33 11.08
CA ASP A 360 11.35 -1.13 11.28
C ASP A 360 12.24 -1.11 10.03
N LEU A 361 13.38 -1.77 10.07
CA LEU A 361 14.32 -1.85 8.96
C LEU A 361 14.62 -3.32 8.66
N SER A 362 14.76 -3.66 7.38
CA SER A 362 15.24 -4.96 6.93
C SER A 362 16.36 -4.76 5.94
N ILE A 363 17.39 -5.62 6.00
CA ILE A 363 18.44 -5.68 5.00
C ILE A 363 18.16 -6.80 4.00
N ILE A 364 18.47 -6.59 2.72
CA ILE A 364 18.37 -7.63 1.70
C ILE A 364 19.62 -8.51 1.77
N ASP A 365 19.41 -9.81 2.00
CA ASP A 365 20.49 -10.79 2.05
C ASP A 365 20.97 -11.24 0.64
N ALA A 366 22.07 -11.98 0.58
CA ALA A 366 22.63 -12.50 -0.68
C ALA A 366 21.70 -13.47 -1.43
N LYS A 367 20.60 -13.93 -0.80
CA LYS A 367 19.57 -14.77 -1.43
C LYS A 367 18.37 -13.94 -1.89
N GLY A 368 18.46 -12.62 -1.89
CA GLY A 368 17.39 -11.72 -2.27
C GLY A 368 16.19 -11.77 -1.31
N ARG A 369 16.43 -11.79 0.00
CA ARG A 369 15.36 -11.87 1.01
C ARG A 369 15.53 -10.77 2.04
N PHE A 370 14.42 -10.18 2.47
CA PHE A 370 14.42 -9.26 3.60
C PHE A 370 14.76 -10.00 4.90
N LYS A 371 15.73 -9.46 5.64
CA LYS A 371 16.14 -9.93 6.97
C LYS A 371 16.18 -8.77 7.96
N ARG A 372 15.81 -9.06 9.18
CA ARG A 372 15.96 -8.18 10.35
C ARG A 372 17.10 -8.66 11.22
#